data_a97309efa4091e8efe62a1edfcf36567
#
_entry.id   a97309efa4091e8efe62a1edfcf36567
#
_cell.length_a   1.000
_cell.length_b   1.000
_cell.length_c   1.000
_cell.angle_alpha   90.00
_cell.angle_beta   90.00
_cell.angle_gamma   90.00
#
_symmetry.space_group_name_H-M   'P 1'
#
loop_
_entity.id
_entity.type
_entity.pdbx_description
1 polymer ?
#
loop_
_entity_poly.entity_id
_entity_poly.type
_entity_poly.pdbx_seq_one_letter_code
_entity_poly.pdbx_strand_id
1 'polypeptide(L)'
;ETVTPTALVMAVVLPSGHTPPDAQGNTRPNEAEIPSHLLPMVQSLANIPVPTAAPDQAVRIQIPSINVDAPVVQGDGWEQLKKGVGQYIGSANPGHDGNVVLSAHDDVYGEIFRYLDRLVPGDQVIIYTQQRQFVYVVDRTVLVEPTAVEVMASTGSPTVTLISCYPYLINDQRIVVFARLQN
;
A
#
# COMPACT_ATOMS: atom_id res chain seq x y z
N GLU A 1 10.15 -32.91 0.93
CA GLU A 1 10.43 -31.55 1.41
C GLU A 1 9.97 -30.55 0.35
N THR A 2 8.79 -29.99 0.55
CA THR A 2 8.27 -28.90 -0.26
C THR A 2 8.98 -27.64 0.15
N VAL A 3 9.98 -27.25 -0.63
CA VAL A 3 10.62 -25.93 -0.51
C VAL A 3 9.56 -24.92 -0.96
N THR A 4 8.91 -24.26 0.01
CA THR A 4 8.12 -23.08 -0.27
C THR A 4 9.07 -22.02 -0.80
N PRO A 5 8.94 -21.54 -2.04
CA PRO A 5 9.77 -20.44 -2.50
C PRO A 5 9.40 -19.24 -1.65
N THR A 6 10.29 -18.87 -0.74
CA THR A 6 10.26 -17.54 -0.14
C THR A 6 10.51 -16.59 -1.30
N ALA A 7 9.44 -16.05 -1.83
CA ALA A 7 9.54 -15.00 -2.83
C ALA A 7 10.22 -13.83 -2.13
N LEU A 8 11.50 -13.66 -2.40
CA LEU A 8 12.24 -12.45 -2.08
C LEU A 8 11.71 -11.37 -3.02
N VAL A 9 10.52 -10.87 -2.73
CA VAL A 9 9.98 -9.71 -3.43
C VAL A 9 10.74 -8.53 -2.86
N MET A 10 11.88 -8.23 -3.44
CA MET A 10 12.57 -6.98 -3.17
C MET A 10 11.75 -5.87 -3.82
N ALA A 11 10.99 -5.15 -3.01
CA ALA A 11 10.40 -3.89 -3.45
C ALA A 11 11.56 -2.97 -3.86
N VAL A 12 11.56 -2.53 -5.09
CA VAL A 12 12.59 -1.62 -5.64
C VAL A 12 12.11 -0.19 -5.72
N VAL A 13 10.79 -0.01 -5.70
CA VAL A 13 10.09 1.27 -5.61
C VAL A 13 8.84 1.08 -4.76
N LEU A 14 8.36 2.14 -4.13
CA LEU A 14 7.01 2.21 -3.58
C LEU A 14 6.00 2.12 -4.74
N PRO A 15 4.71 1.81 -4.48
CA PRO A 15 3.72 1.73 -5.55
C PRO A 15 3.84 2.90 -6.53
N SER A 16 3.97 2.59 -7.82
CA SER A 16 4.22 3.58 -8.85
C SER A 16 3.09 4.60 -8.93
N GLY A 17 3.44 5.87 -9.12
CA GLY A 17 2.53 6.87 -9.62
C GLY A 17 2.07 6.53 -11.05
N HIS A 18 1.28 7.39 -11.62
CA HIS A 18 0.79 7.20 -12.98
C HIS A 18 0.94 8.48 -13.81
N THR A 19 0.89 8.32 -15.12
CA THR A 19 0.87 9.46 -16.05
C THR A 19 -0.45 10.22 -15.89
N PRO A 20 -0.47 11.54 -16.14
CA PRO A 20 -1.73 12.28 -16.19
C PRO A 20 -2.73 11.57 -17.13
N PRO A 21 -4.03 11.53 -16.78
CA PRO A 21 -5.06 10.98 -17.65
C PRO A 21 -5.08 11.67 -19.01
N ASP A 22 -5.24 10.88 -20.07
CA ASP A 22 -5.45 11.41 -21.42
C ASP A 22 -6.86 12.00 -21.59
N ALA A 23 -7.20 12.50 -22.80
CA ALA A 23 -8.51 13.08 -23.09
C ALA A 23 -9.67 12.09 -22.93
N GLN A 24 -9.39 10.79 -22.91
CA GLN A 24 -10.34 9.70 -22.70
C GLN A 24 -10.37 9.20 -21.23
N GLY A 25 -9.54 9.80 -20.35
CA GLY A 25 -9.42 9.40 -18.96
C GLY A 25 -8.52 8.19 -18.72
N ASN A 26 -7.79 7.72 -19.73
CA ASN A 26 -6.87 6.60 -19.53
C ASN A 26 -5.55 7.09 -18.93
N THR A 27 -5.00 6.27 -18.07
CA THR A 27 -3.70 6.49 -17.43
C THR A 27 -2.92 5.18 -17.36
N ARG A 28 -1.62 5.26 -17.11
CA ARG A 28 -0.72 4.11 -17.01
C ARG A 28 0.35 4.35 -15.95
N PRO A 29 0.99 3.30 -15.43
CA PRO A 29 2.11 3.46 -14.49
C PRO A 29 3.18 4.41 -15.03
N ASN A 30 3.73 5.23 -14.14
CA ASN A 30 4.81 6.16 -14.49
C ASN A 30 6.17 5.45 -14.35
N GLU A 31 6.64 4.81 -15.42
CA GLU A 31 7.92 4.11 -15.42
C GLU A 31 9.13 5.06 -15.25
N ALA A 32 8.96 6.37 -15.44
CA ALA A 32 10.04 7.33 -15.26
C ALA A 32 10.50 7.47 -13.79
N GLU A 33 9.67 7.06 -12.83
CA GLU A 33 10.04 7.02 -11.40
C GLU A 33 10.97 5.85 -11.07
N ILE A 34 11.05 4.85 -11.95
CA ILE A 34 11.82 3.63 -11.72
C ILE A 34 13.21 3.83 -12.30
N PRO A 35 14.28 3.66 -11.49
CA PRO A 35 15.63 3.65 -12.03
C PRO A 35 15.76 2.66 -13.18
N SER A 36 16.33 3.08 -14.31
CA SER A 36 16.33 2.31 -15.57
C SER A 36 16.92 0.90 -15.45
N HIS A 37 17.89 0.72 -14.58
CA HIS A 37 18.52 -0.60 -14.33
C HIS A 37 17.59 -1.57 -13.56
N LEU A 38 16.52 -1.07 -12.92
CA LEU A 38 15.53 -1.86 -12.17
C LEU A 38 14.27 -2.17 -12.99
N LEU A 39 14.05 -1.47 -14.12
CA LEU A 39 12.86 -1.68 -14.95
C LEU A 39 12.60 -3.14 -15.34
N PRO A 40 13.61 -3.94 -15.79
CA PRO A 40 13.38 -5.34 -16.15
C PRO A 40 12.90 -6.17 -14.96
N MET A 41 13.37 -5.87 -13.75
CA MET A 41 12.94 -6.56 -12.53
C MET A 41 11.48 -6.21 -12.20
N VAL A 42 11.12 -4.94 -12.21
CA VAL A 42 9.74 -4.48 -11.94
C VAL A 42 8.76 -5.09 -12.93
N GLN A 43 9.10 -5.11 -14.23
CA GLN A 43 8.27 -5.72 -15.26
C GLN A 43 8.11 -7.23 -15.08
N SER A 44 9.14 -7.93 -14.60
CA SER A 44 9.04 -9.36 -14.30
C SER A 44 8.13 -9.63 -13.10
N LEU A 45 8.16 -8.77 -12.07
CA LEU A 45 7.31 -8.88 -10.89
C LEU A 45 5.82 -8.65 -11.21
N ALA A 46 5.52 -7.78 -12.18
CA ALA A 46 4.14 -7.49 -12.60
C ALA A 46 3.39 -8.72 -13.15
N ASN A 47 4.10 -9.75 -13.58
CA ASN A 47 3.54 -10.98 -14.14
C ASN A 47 3.39 -12.12 -13.10
N ILE A 48 3.75 -11.89 -11.83
CA ILE A 48 3.60 -12.91 -10.79
C ILE A 48 2.12 -13.06 -10.44
N PRO A 49 1.57 -14.29 -10.42
CA PRO A 49 0.19 -14.49 -10.00
C PRO A 49 -0.05 -14.01 -8.57
N VAL A 50 -1.09 -13.22 -8.39
CA VAL A 50 -1.49 -12.73 -7.06
C VAL A 50 -2.25 -13.85 -6.34
N PRO A 51 -1.84 -14.25 -5.13
CA PRO A 51 -2.53 -15.28 -4.39
C PRO A 51 -3.91 -14.80 -3.92
N THR A 52 -4.83 -15.75 -3.71
CA THR A 52 -6.09 -15.48 -3.02
C THR A 52 -5.79 -15.13 -1.56
N ALA A 53 -6.53 -14.16 -1.01
CA ALA A 53 -6.34 -13.74 0.37
C ALA A 53 -6.58 -14.90 1.36
N ALA A 54 -5.62 -15.13 2.25
CA ALA A 54 -5.79 -16.05 3.38
C ALA A 54 -6.73 -15.44 4.44
N PRO A 55 -7.34 -16.24 5.33
CA PRO A 55 -8.32 -15.76 6.30
C PRO A 55 -7.83 -14.67 7.27
N ASP A 56 -6.52 -14.62 7.51
CA ASP A 56 -5.86 -13.66 8.40
C ASP A 56 -5.28 -12.43 7.67
N GLN A 57 -5.41 -12.37 6.35
CA GLN A 57 -5.02 -11.20 5.56
C GLN A 57 -6.11 -10.14 5.56
N ALA A 58 -5.72 -8.89 5.28
CA ALA A 58 -6.67 -7.79 5.21
C ALA A 58 -7.66 -7.97 4.04
N VAL A 59 -8.94 -7.68 4.30
CA VAL A 59 -10.02 -7.71 3.29
C VAL A 59 -10.78 -6.38 3.20
N ARG A 60 -10.68 -5.53 4.23
CA ARG A 60 -11.31 -4.21 4.27
C ARG A 60 -10.54 -3.28 5.17
N ILE A 61 -10.54 -2.00 4.85
CA ILE A 61 -9.98 -0.92 5.69
C ILE A 61 -11.01 0.17 5.91
N GLN A 62 -11.06 0.71 7.13
CA GLN A 62 -11.78 1.93 7.47
C GLN A 62 -10.85 2.94 8.14
N ILE A 63 -10.97 4.22 7.75
CA ILE A 63 -10.27 5.35 8.39
C ILE A 63 -11.33 6.45 8.58
N PRO A 64 -12.03 6.47 9.73
CA PRO A 64 -13.19 7.33 9.93
C PRO A 64 -12.91 8.82 9.76
N SER A 65 -11.76 9.31 10.24
CA SER A 65 -11.38 10.73 10.19
C SER A 65 -11.25 11.31 8.78
N ILE A 66 -11.07 10.46 7.76
CA ILE A 66 -10.99 10.87 6.35
C ILE A 66 -12.02 10.15 5.47
N ASN A 67 -13.05 9.55 6.08
CA ASN A 67 -14.16 8.84 5.40
C ASN A 67 -13.72 7.73 4.44
N VAL A 68 -12.65 7.01 4.75
CA VAL A 68 -12.25 5.83 4.00
C VAL A 68 -13.03 4.61 4.49
N ASP A 69 -13.62 3.89 3.55
CA ASP A 69 -14.21 2.55 3.74
C ASP A 69 -14.06 1.81 2.41
N ALA A 70 -13.08 0.92 2.32
CA ALA A 70 -12.67 0.33 1.05
C ALA A 70 -12.30 -1.15 1.20
N PRO A 71 -12.47 -1.95 0.12
CA PRO A 71 -11.94 -3.31 0.07
C PRO A 71 -10.41 -3.29 0.05
N VAL A 72 -9.81 -4.33 0.65
CA VAL A 72 -8.38 -4.61 0.52
C VAL A 72 -8.22 -5.86 -0.34
N VAL A 73 -7.35 -5.76 -1.33
CA VAL A 73 -6.96 -6.87 -2.23
C VAL A 73 -5.49 -7.23 -1.99
N GLN A 74 -5.10 -8.45 -2.35
CA GLN A 74 -3.71 -8.87 -2.24
C GLN A 74 -2.91 -8.37 -3.44
N GLY A 75 -1.70 -7.84 -3.15
CA GLY A 75 -0.83 -7.18 -4.14
C GLY A 75 -1.12 -5.69 -4.29
N ASP A 76 -0.08 -4.96 -4.59
CA ASP A 76 -0.08 -3.51 -4.79
C ASP A 76 0.33 -3.11 -6.21
N GLY A 77 0.20 -4.03 -7.15
CA GLY A 77 0.40 -3.78 -8.57
C GLY A 77 -0.72 -2.95 -9.17
N TRP A 78 -0.47 -2.44 -10.37
CA TRP A 78 -1.39 -1.56 -11.10
C TRP A 78 -2.83 -2.09 -11.18
N GLU A 79 -2.99 -3.38 -11.55
CA GLU A 79 -4.31 -4.00 -11.70
C GLU A 79 -5.02 -4.22 -10.35
N GLN A 80 -4.26 -4.41 -9.27
CA GLN A 80 -4.81 -4.55 -7.92
C GLN A 80 -5.31 -3.20 -7.39
N LEU A 81 -4.52 -2.16 -7.55
CA LEU A 81 -4.86 -0.82 -7.06
C LEU A 81 -6.06 -0.17 -7.77
N LYS A 82 -6.46 -0.68 -8.93
CA LYS A 82 -7.75 -0.33 -9.57
C LYS A 82 -8.97 -0.85 -8.81
N LYS A 83 -8.80 -1.88 -7.98
CA LYS A 83 -9.89 -2.61 -7.31
C LYS A 83 -10.11 -2.15 -5.87
N GLY A 84 -9.16 -1.46 -5.28
CA GLY A 84 -9.21 -1.05 -3.89
C GLY A 84 -7.83 -0.76 -3.32
N VAL A 85 -7.71 -0.91 -2.01
CA VAL A 85 -6.42 -0.83 -1.32
C VAL A 85 -5.65 -2.13 -1.53
N GLY A 86 -4.39 -2.04 -1.93
CA GLY A 86 -3.52 -3.21 -2.11
C GLY A 86 -2.72 -3.53 -0.84
N GLN A 87 -2.76 -4.78 -0.39
CA GLN A 87 -1.81 -5.26 0.62
C GLN A 87 -0.56 -5.79 -0.08
N TYR A 88 0.60 -5.23 0.25
CA TYR A 88 1.89 -5.68 -0.30
C TYR A 88 2.15 -7.15 0.04
N ILE A 89 2.43 -7.96 -1.00
CA ILE A 89 2.69 -9.40 -0.85
C ILE A 89 4.00 -9.59 -0.07
N GLY A 90 3.93 -10.36 1.03
CA GLY A 90 5.06 -10.58 1.92
C GLY A 90 5.12 -9.60 3.10
N SER A 91 4.25 -8.59 3.16
CA SER A 91 4.06 -7.82 4.40
C SER A 91 3.37 -8.66 5.48
N ALA A 92 3.44 -8.21 6.74
CA ALA A 92 2.80 -8.90 7.84
C ALA A 92 1.27 -8.95 7.69
N ASN A 93 0.62 -9.88 8.38
CA ASN A 93 -0.83 -9.93 8.49
C ASN A 93 -1.32 -9.06 9.66
N PRO A 94 -2.55 -8.50 9.59
CA PRO A 94 -3.11 -7.70 10.67
C PRO A 94 -3.04 -8.39 12.03
N GLY A 95 -2.57 -7.67 13.04
CA GLY A 95 -2.44 -8.15 14.42
C GLY A 95 -1.19 -8.97 14.73
N HIS A 96 -0.38 -9.32 13.73
CA HIS A 96 0.88 -10.03 13.93
C HIS A 96 2.06 -9.05 14.03
N ASP A 97 3.17 -9.49 14.65
CA ASP A 97 4.41 -8.74 14.64
C ASP A 97 4.88 -8.51 13.22
N GLY A 98 5.33 -7.30 12.96
CA GLY A 98 5.74 -6.86 11.64
C GLY A 98 4.92 -5.69 11.12
N ASN A 99 5.11 -5.36 9.85
CA ASN A 99 4.52 -4.21 9.20
C ASN A 99 3.51 -4.66 8.13
N VAL A 100 2.24 -4.35 8.32
CA VAL A 100 1.21 -4.50 7.28
C VAL A 100 1.35 -3.31 6.33
N VAL A 101 1.67 -3.52 5.07
CA VAL A 101 1.85 -2.44 4.09
C VAL A 101 0.65 -2.37 3.16
N LEU A 102 -0.03 -1.24 3.16
CA LEU A 102 -1.23 -0.97 2.38
C LEU A 102 -1.05 0.26 1.51
N SER A 103 -1.42 0.16 0.24
CA SER A 103 -1.29 1.23 -0.75
C SER A 103 -2.60 1.48 -1.49
N ALA A 104 -2.87 2.72 -1.86
CA ALA A 104 -3.98 3.07 -2.75
C ALA A 104 -3.69 4.38 -3.49
N HIS A 105 -4.43 4.61 -4.57
CA HIS A 105 -4.35 5.85 -5.33
C HIS A 105 -4.98 7.03 -4.57
N ASP A 106 -4.45 8.22 -4.79
CA ASP A 106 -4.95 9.49 -4.26
C ASP A 106 -5.83 10.27 -5.24
N ASP A 107 -5.69 10.04 -6.54
CA ASP A 107 -6.27 10.89 -7.60
C ASP A 107 -7.02 10.14 -8.71
N VAL A 108 -7.01 8.80 -8.70
CA VAL A 108 -7.74 7.93 -9.65
C VAL A 108 -8.36 6.74 -8.94
N TYR A 109 -9.22 6.00 -9.64
CA TYR A 109 -9.85 4.75 -9.16
C TYR A 109 -10.48 4.87 -7.76
N GLY A 110 -11.23 5.93 -7.53
CA GLY A 110 -11.94 6.20 -6.28
C GLY A 110 -11.18 7.08 -5.29
N GLU A 111 -9.95 7.48 -5.60
CA GLU A 111 -9.15 8.41 -4.79
C GLU A 111 -9.10 8.02 -3.30
N ILE A 112 -8.95 6.71 -3.03
CA ILE A 112 -9.18 6.13 -1.69
C ILE A 112 -8.28 6.79 -0.64
N PHE A 113 -7.01 7.05 -0.98
CA PHE A 113 -6.04 7.65 -0.07
C PHE A 113 -5.76 9.14 -0.32
N ARG A 114 -6.70 9.84 -0.99
CA ARG A 114 -6.57 11.27 -1.30
C ARG A 114 -6.24 12.15 -0.10
N TYR A 115 -6.78 11.82 1.06
CA TYR A 115 -6.70 12.65 2.26
C TYR A 115 -5.80 12.07 3.36
N LEU A 116 -4.83 11.22 3.02
CA LEU A 116 -3.85 10.73 4.02
C LEU A 116 -3.09 11.87 4.70
N ASP A 117 -2.89 13.00 4.02
CA ASP A 117 -2.24 14.20 4.54
C ASP A 117 -3.01 14.88 5.69
N ARG A 118 -4.28 14.53 5.87
CA ARG A 118 -5.11 15.06 6.97
C ARG A 118 -5.06 14.23 8.23
N LEU A 119 -4.45 13.05 8.17
CA LEU A 119 -4.32 12.17 9.34
C LEU A 119 -3.35 12.78 10.34
N VAL A 120 -3.76 12.74 11.60
CA VAL A 120 -2.96 13.22 12.73
C VAL A 120 -2.71 12.09 13.73
N PRO A 121 -1.65 12.17 14.56
CA PRO A 121 -1.43 11.20 15.62
C PRO A 121 -2.66 11.06 16.50
N GLY A 122 -3.09 9.80 16.73
CA GLY A 122 -4.31 9.46 17.47
C GLY A 122 -5.50 9.04 16.60
N ASP A 123 -5.49 9.35 15.29
CA ASP A 123 -6.51 8.86 14.37
C ASP A 123 -6.49 7.34 14.25
N GLN A 124 -7.66 6.74 14.00
CA GLN A 124 -7.79 5.28 13.93
C GLN A 124 -7.76 4.78 12.48
N VAL A 125 -7.04 3.70 12.29
CA VAL A 125 -7.04 2.86 11.08
C VAL A 125 -7.56 1.48 11.48
N ILE A 126 -8.71 1.09 10.96
CA ILE A 126 -9.36 -0.19 11.30
C ILE A 126 -9.20 -1.13 10.12
N ILE A 127 -8.52 -2.25 10.35
CA ILE A 127 -8.30 -3.28 9.33
C ILE A 127 -9.10 -4.52 9.69
N TYR A 128 -9.87 -5.01 8.73
CA TYR A 128 -10.68 -6.21 8.87
C TYR A 128 -10.03 -7.37 8.12
N THR A 129 -10.01 -8.52 8.77
CA THR A 129 -9.76 -9.82 8.15
C THR A 129 -11.08 -10.57 8.03
N GLN A 130 -11.07 -11.79 7.48
CA GLN A 130 -12.26 -12.63 7.47
C GLN A 130 -12.70 -13.07 8.88
N GLN A 131 -11.82 -12.96 9.88
CA GLN A 131 -12.05 -13.46 11.24
C GLN A 131 -12.43 -12.35 12.23
N ARG A 132 -11.76 -11.20 12.16
CA ARG A 132 -11.93 -10.09 13.11
C ARG A 132 -11.38 -8.77 12.58
N GLN A 133 -11.57 -7.71 13.36
CA GLN A 133 -10.98 -6.40 13.11
C GLN A 133 -9.79 -6.12 14.04
N PHE A 134 -8.91 -5.24 13.57
CA PHE A 134 -7.76 -4.73 14.30
C PHE A 134 -7.76 -3.21 14.22
N VAL A 135 -7.60 -2.54 15.35
CA VAL A 135 -7.55 -1.08 15.41
C VAL A 135 -6.10 -0.64 15.57
N TYR A 136 -5.62 0.14 14.64
CA TYR A 136 -4.31 0.80 14.70
C TYR A 136 -4.51 2.28 14.95
N VAL A 137 -3.56 2.90 15.65
CA VAL A 137 -3.57 4.34 15.95
C VAL A 137 -2.40 5.01 15.23
N VAL A 138 -2.70 6.06 14.49
CA VAL A 138 -1.69 6.83 13.74
C VAL A 138 -0.64 7.38 14.70
N ASP A 139 0.62 7.16 14.36
CA ASP A 139 1.80 7.61 15.09
C ASP A 139 2.41 8.86 14.43
N ARG A 140 2.66 8.79 13.13
CA ARG A 140 3.26 9.87 12.35
C ARG A 140 2.99 9.75 10.85
N THR A 141 3.18 10.85 10.16
CA THR A 141 3.16 10.95 8.69
C THR A 141 4.47 11.54 8.19
N VAL A 142 5.00 11.01 7.09
CA VAL A 142 6.21 11.50 6.43
C VAL A 142 6.02 11.58 4.92
N LEU A 143 6.78 12.45 4.26
CA LEU A 143 6.89 12.49 2.80
C LEU A 143 8.24 11.91 2.40
N VAL A 144 8.24 11.04 1.40
CA VAL A 144 9.44 10.34 0.94
C VAL A 144 9.48 10.27 -0.59
N GLU A 145 10.67 10.00 -1.12
CA GLU A 145 10.85 9.69 -2.54
C GLU A 145 10.24 8.32 -2.89
N PRO A 146 9.83 8.09 -4.15
CA PRO A 146 9.29 6.81 -4.59
C PRO A 146 10.22 5.61 -4.36
N THR A 147 11.52 5.83 -4.25
CA THR A 147 12.53 4.78 -4.03
C THR A 147 12.85 4.51 -2.55
N ALA A 148 12.18 5.19 -1.61
CA ALA A 148 12.37 5.03 -0.16
C ALA A 148 11.68 3.76 0.37
N VAL A 149 12.06 2.60 -0.14
CA VAL A 149 11.42 1.30 0.16
C VAL A 149 11.61 0.83 1.60
N GLU A 150 12.53 1.44 2.34
CA GLU A 150 12.78 1.15 3.76
C GLU A 150 11.54 1.40 4.65
N VAL A 151 10.61 2.26 4.22
CA VAL A 151 9.34 2.50 4.93
C VAL A 151 8.44 1.27 4.98
N MET A 152 8.68 0.30 4.10
CA MET A 152 7.94 -0.97 4.03
C MET A 152 8.60 -2.07 4.87
N ALA A 153 9.75 -1.80 5.48
CA ALA A 153 10.49 -2.81 6.25
C ALA A 153 9.66 -3.39 7.39
N SER A 154 9.92 -4.67 7.70
CA SER A 154 9.29 -5.32 8.84
C SER A 154 9.71 -4.65 10.15
N THR A 155 8.78 -4.62 11.10
CA THR A 155 8.95 -4.05 12.43
C THR A 155 8.91 -5.14 13.49
N GLY A 156 9.44 -4.88 14.67
CA GLY A 156 9.43 -5.83 15.79
C GLY A 156 8.12 -5.87 16.58
N SER A 157 7.10 -5.12 16.15
CA SER A 157 5.78 -5.06 16.78
C SER A 157 4.70 -4.82 15.72
N PRO A 158 3.42 -5.12 16.00
CA PRO A 158 2.34 -4.97 15.03
C PRO A 158 2.16 -3.50 14.62
N THR A 159 2.48 -3.20 13.36
CA THR A 159 2.31 -1.87 12.74
C THR A 159 1.60 -1.97 11.41
N VAL A 160 1.08 -0.84 10.95
CA VAL A 160 0.60 -0.66 9.58
C VAL A 160 1.23 0.59 8.96
N THR A 161 1.59 0.47 7.70
CA THR A 161 2.10 1.56 6.88
C THR A 161 1.14 1.78 5.72
N LEU A 162 0.58 2.99 5.62
CA LEU A 162 -0.26 3.40 4.50
C LEU A 162 0.56 4.25 3.55
N ILE A 163 0.47 3.97 2.24
CA ILE A 163 1.26 4.64 1.21
C ILE A 163 0.36 5.14 0.09
N SER A 164 0.56 6.38 -0.34
CA SER A 164 -0.07 6.95 -1.52
C SER A 164 0.85 7.92 -2.24
N CYS A 165 0.49 8.29 -3.47
CA CYS A 165 1.15 9.37 -4.19
C CYS A 165 0.92 10.72 -3.49
N TYR A 166 1.80 11.67 -3.72
CA TYR A 166 1.72 13.03 -3.18
C TYR A 166 2.64 13.99 -3.98
N PRO A 167 2.34 15.29 -4.10
CA PRO A 167 1.03 15.91 -3.83
C PRO A 167 -0.04 15.46 -4.85
N TYR A 168 -1.29 15.67 -4.51
CA TYR A 168 -2.44 15.36 -5.37
C TYR A 168 -2.26 15.90 -6.79
N LEU A 169 -2.46 15.05 -7.81
CA LEU A 169 -2.26 15.28 -9.25
C LEU A 169 -0.82 15.57 -9.70
N ILE A 170 0.16 15.68 -8.79
CA ILE A 170 1.58 15.87 -9.12
C ILE A 170 2.34 14.54 -9.00
N ASN A 171 2.14 13.82 -7.90
CA ASN A 171 2.56 12.43 -7.70
C ASN A 171 4.09 12.19 -7.72
N ASP A 172 4.91 13.20 -7.47
CA ASP A 172 6.37 13.11 -7.51
C ASP A 172 6.98 12.60 -6.21
N GLN A 173 6.19 12.56 -5.13
CA GLN A 173 6.55 12.00 -3.83
C GLN A 173 5.57 10.92 -3.39
N ARG A 174 5.81 10.33 -2.23
CA ARG A 174 4.88 9.45 -1.53
C ARG A 174 4.60 9.99 -0.14
N ILE A 175 3.34 10.00 0.23
CA ILE A 175 2.91 10.20 1.61
C ILE A 175 2.84 8.85 2.29
N VAL A 176 3.45 8.75 3.47
CA VAL A 176 3.53 7.52 4.25
C VAL A 176 3.03 7.78 5.66
N VAL A 177 2.00 7.06 6.07
CA VAL A 177 1.41 7.12 7.40
C VAL A 177 1.74 5.84 8.16
N PHE A 178 2.31 5.98 9.34
CA PHE A 178 2.59 4.86 10.23
C PHE A 178 1.59 4.84 11.38
N ALA A 179 1.07 3.65 11.68
CA ALA A 179 0.19 3.44 12.82
C ALA A 179 0.56 2.15 13.56
N ARG A 180 0.26 2.10 14.87
CA ARG A 180 0.56 0.97 15.75
C ARG A 180 -0.72 0.32 16.24
N LEU A 181 -0.70 -1.00 16.39
CA LEU A 181 -1.83 -1.74 16.93
C LEU A 181 -2.18 -1.20 18.33
N GLN A 182 -3.46 -0.91 18.53
CA GLN A 182 -4.00 -0.53 19.83
C GLN A 182 -4.23 -1.81 20.66
N ASN A 183 -3.68 -1.84 21.85
CA ASN A 183 -3.88 -2.93 22.84
C ASN A 183 -5.28 -2.90 23.46
#